data_40d7ed3f69b009f48eecf1f524996064
#
_entry.id   40d7ed3f69b009f48eecf1f524996064
#
_cell.length_a   1.000
_cell.length_b   1.000
_cell.length_c   1.000
_cell.angle_alpha   90.00
_cell.angle_beta   90.00
_cell.angle_gamma   90.00
#
_symmetry.space_group_name_H-M   'P 1'
#
loop_
_entity.id
_entity.type
_entity.pdbx_description
1 polymer ?
#
loop_
_entity_poly.entity_id
_entity_poly.type
_entity_poly.pdbx_seq_one_letter_code
_entity_poly.pdbx_strand_id
1 'polypeptide(L)'
;MSIDGNFYPLGSCTMKYNPKRNERLAGLPGVAGLHPYQDESTLQGMLAILFELQGMLAEIAGLDAVSLQPAAGAQGELTALLCAAAYFRDKGEKRTKVLIPDSAHGTNPASANLAGFQAVTIRSNGQGLVDLDDFRAHLDDEAAVFMITNPNTIGLFDPQIGQIAELLHERGALLYLDGANMNAILGQVRPGDMGVDLMHYNPHKTFSGPHGGGGPGAGPIAVRAHLEPYLPAPMVRQNADGTYGLDHDRPRSIGRVRAFFGNVGVLFRAYCYIRSQGPDGLKAVSDHAVLNANYLMALVRHAYPVPYGDRCMHEFVASARSLARDRGVRAMDIGKRLIDYNYHAPTVYFPLVVSEAMMFEPTETESRDTLEAFAEALLAIAAEDPETVKSAPLTTPVSRPDEVLAAKQPVLKWTPDEAVQPAAQERQPVASGQASFI
;
A
#
# COMPACT_ATOMS: atom_id res chain seq x y z
N MET A 1 -17.33 4.77 -11.57
CA MET A 1 -16.14 3.93 -11.73
C MET A 1 -16.15 2.81 -10.69
N SER A 2 -15.71 1.61 -11.06
CA SER A 2 -15.62 0.43 -10.20
C SER A 2 -14.34 -0.33 -10.50
N ILE A 3 -13.69 -0.87 -9.46
CA ILE A 3 -12.49 -1.72 -9.60
C ILE A 3 -12.74 -2.99 -10.43
N ASP A 4 -14.00 -3.37 -10.57
CA ASP A 4 -14.38 -4.56 -11.33
C ASP A 4 -14.47 -4.32 -12.84
N GLY A 5 -14.56 -3.07 -13.29
CA GLY A 5 -14.77 -2.74 -14.70
C GLY A 5 -13.96 -1.56 -15.21
N ASN A 6 -13.17 -0.91 -14.37
CA ASN A 6 -12.36 0.24 -14.77
C ASN A 6 -10.92 0.07 -14.29
N PHE A 7 -10.00 0.60 -15.08
CA PHE A 7 -8.60 0.71 -14.70
C PHE A 7 -8.40 1.83 -13.65
N TYR A 8 -7.67 1.50 -12.58
CA TYR A 8 -7.27 2.42 -11.52
C TYR A 8 -5.74 2.50 -11.49
N PRO A 9 -5.13 3.50 -12.10
CA PRO A 9 -3.67 3.64 -12.17
C PRO A 9 -3.04 4.16 -10.87
N LEU A 10 -3.73 4.04 -9.74
CA LEU A 10 -3.35 4.67 -8.47
C LEU A 10 -2.06 4.06 -7.92
N GLY A 11 -0.96 4.78 -8.03
CA GLY A 11 0.33 4.35 -7.49
C GLY A 11 0.32 4.22 -5.97
N SER A 12 1.07 3.25 -5.47
CA SER A 12 1.18 2.85 -4.06
C SER A 12 -0.11 2.29 -3.43
N CYS A 13 -1.13 2.00 -4.24
CA CYS A 13 -2.43 1.51 -3.76
C CYS A 13 -2.78 0.10 -4.22
N THR A 14 -2.12 -0.42 -5.25
CA THR A 14 -2.36 -1.75 -5.84
C THR A 14 -3.85 -2.01 -6.08
N MET A 15 -4.48 -1.14 -6.88
CA MET A 15 -5.91 -1.20 -7.19
C MET A 15 -6.18 -2.23 -8.28
N LYS A 16 -6.16 -3.50 -7.93
CA LYS A 16 -6.36 -4.62 -8.86
C LYS A 16 -7.74 -5.27 -8.74
N TYR A 17 -8.15 -5.99 -9.77
CA TYR A 17 -9.40 -6.75 -9.80
C TYR A 17 -9.54 -7.65 -8.58
N ASN A 18 -10.70 -7.59 -7.92
CA ASN A 18 -11.04 -8.46 -6.81
C ASN A 18 -11.80 -9.70 -7.32
N PRO A 19 -11.22 -10.92 -7.26
CA PRO A 19 -11.85 -12.12 -7.79
C PRO A 19 -13.21 -12.40 -7.17
N LYS A 20 -14.26 -12.46 -7.98
CA LYS A 20 -15.66 -12.69 -7.52
C LYS A 20 -15.86 -14.02 -6.82
N ARG A 21 -14.97 -14.99 -7.06
CA ARG A 21 -14.92 -16.24 -6.30
C ARG A 21 -14.66 -15.97 -4.81
N ASN A 22 -13.72 -15.09 -4.48
CA ASN A 22 -13.38 -14.76 -3.10
C ASN A 22 -14.58 -14.12 -2.37
N GLU A 23 -15.33 -13.25 -3.07
CA GLU A 23 -16.55 -12.65 -2.54
C GLU A 23 -17.63 -13.70 -2.24
N ARG A 24 -17.86 -14.62 -3.18
CA ARG A 24 -18.84 -15.70 -2.99
C ARG A 24 -18.47 -16.61 -1.81
N LEU A 25 -17.20 -16.96 -1.67
CA LEU A 25 -16.72 -17.80 -0.57
C LEU A 25 -16.85 -17.07 0.77
N ALA A 26 -16.49 -15.79 0.84
CA ALA A 26 -16.61 -14.99 2.06
C ALA A 26 -18.06 -14.73 2.47
N GLY A 27 -19.00 -14.76 1.50
CA GLY A 27 -20.43 -14.62 1.74
C GLY A 27 -21.17 -15.91 2.14
N LEU A 28 -20.46 -17.05 2.23
CA LEU A 28 -21.08 -18.30 2.69
C LEU A 28 -21.59 -18.16 4.13
N PRO A 29 -22.80 -18.68 4.49
CA PRO A 29 -23.35 -18.56 5.83
C PRO A 29 -22.42 -19.06 6.93
N GLY A 30 -21.67 -20.16 6.67
CA GLY A 30 -20.69 -20.72 7.60
C GLY A 30 -19.41 -19.86 7.77
N VAL A 31 -19.25 -18.78 7.00
CA VAL A 31 -18.16 -17.82 7.12
C VAL A 31 -18.70 -16.47 7.63
N ALA A 32 -19.66 -15.90 6.94
CA ALA A 32 -20.20 -14.57 7.24
C ALA A 32 -21.03 -14.52 8.53
N GLY A 33 -21.61 -15.65 8.95
CA GLY A 33 -22.42 -15.75 10.16
C GLY A 33 -21.65 -15.99 11.46
N LEU A 34 -20.31 -16.14 11.40
CA LEU A 34 -19.49 -16.37 12.59
C LEU A 34 -19.25 -15.07 13.37
N HIS A 35 -19.20 -15.20 14.70
CA HIS A 35 -18.84 -14.10 15.59
C HIS A 35 -17.55 -14.43 16.36
N PRO A 36 -16.59 -13.49 16.49
CA PRO A 36 -15.28 -13.76 17.10
C PRO A 36 -15.33 -14.12 18.61
N TYR A 37 -16.45 -13.91 19.28
CA TYR A 37 -16.66 -14.29 20.69
C TYR A 37 -17.56 -15.52 20.86
N GLN A 38 -17.80 -16.28 19.80
CA GLN A 38 -18.37 -17.61 19.93
C GLN A 38 -17.38 -18.54 20.65
N ASP A 39 -17.92 -19.63 21.22
CA ASP A 39 -17.10 -20.71 21.79
C ASP A 39 -16.14 -21.28 20.71
N GLU A 40 -14.87 -21.45 21.06
CA GLU A 40 -13.85 -21.91 20.12
C GLU A 40 -14.18 -23.28 19.49
N SER A 41 -14.93 -24.13 20.18
CA SER A 41 -15.40 -25.43 19.64
C SER A 41 -16.31 -25.25 18.42
N THR A 42 -17.00 -24.12 18.31
CA THR A 42 -17.87 -23.77 17.16
C THR A 42 -17.15 -23.03 16.04
N LEU A 43 -15.89 -22.63 16.26
CA LEU A 43 -15.06 -21.84 15.35
C LEU A 43 -13.93 -22.64 14.69
N GLN A 44 -13.85 -23.96 14.91
CA GLN A 44 -12.71 -24.79 14.54
C GLN A 44 -12.29 -24.63 13.07
N GLY A 45 -13.22 -24.59 12.12
CA GLY A 45 -12.92 -24.40 10.71
C GLY A 45 -12.31 -23.03 10.40
N MET A 46 -12.79 -21.96 11.02
CA MET A 46 -12.25 -20.63 10.84
C MET A 46 -10.89 -20.47 11.52
N LEU A 47 -10.72 -21.02 12.72
CA LEU A 47 -9.43 -21.03 13.42
C LEU A 47 -8.37 -21.81 12.63
N ALA A 48 -8.73 -22.95 12.04
CA ALA A 48 -7.85 -23.69 11.13
C ALA A 48 -7.39 -22.83 9.94
N ILE A 49 -8.32 -22.15 9.28
CA ILE A 49 -8.02 -21.24 8.15
C ILE A 49 -7.08 -20.11 8.59
N LEU A 50 -7.32 -19.50 9.74
CA LEU A 50 -6.45 -18.42 10.24
C LEU A 50 -5.06 -18.94 10.61
N PHE A 51 -4.98 -20.15 11.21
CA PHE A 51 -3.71 -20.80 11.52
C PHE A 51 -2.90 -21.10 10.24
N GLU A 52 -3.54 -21.68 9.22
CA GLU A 52 -2.91 -21.92 7.92
C GLU A 52 -2.45 -20.60 7.27
N LEU A 53 -3.28 -19.54 7.36
CA LEU A 53 -2.91 -18.22 6.81
C LEU A 53 -1.68 -17.64 7.51
N GLN A 54 -1.55 -17.79 8.84
CA GLN A 54 -0.33 -17.40 9.55
C GLN A 54 0.90 -18.10 8.96
N GLY A 55 0.81 -19.42 8.75
CA GLY A 55 1.88 -20.20 8.13
C GLY A 55 2.21 -19.79 6.70
N MET A 56 1.18 -19.54 5.88
CA MET A 56 1.38 -19.08 4.49
C MET A 56 2.09 -17.71 4.43
N LEU A 57 1.67 -16.77 5.27
CA LEU A 57 2.28 -15.44 5.32
C LEU A 57 3.72 -15.51 5.87
N ALA A 58 3.97 -16.37 6.85
CA ALA A 58 5.32 -16.62 7.36
C ALA A 58 6.24 -17.16 6.25
N GLU A 59 5.79 -18.15 5.47
CA GLU A 59 6.55 -18.72 4.35
C GLU A 59 6.80 -17.69 3.25
N ILE A 60 5.78 -16.90 2.85
CA ILE A 60 5.91 -15.83 1.85
C ILE A 60 6.96 -14.79 2.28
N ALA A 61 7.00 -14.46 3.58
CA ALA A 61 7.98 -13.52 4.13
C ALA A 61 9.37 -14.14 4.35
N GLY A 62 9.46 -15.46 4.53
CA GLY A 62 10.67 -16.09 5.07
C GLY A 62 10.93 -15.67 6.52
N LEU A 63 9.86 -15.49 7.31
CA LEU A 63 9.89 -15.12 8.72
C LEU A 63 9.18 -16.18 9.56
N ASP A 64 9.36 -16.13 10.90
CA ASP A 64 9.04 -17.27 11.75
C ASP A 64 7.63 -17.24 12.32
N ALA A 65 7.06 -16.05 12.55
CA ALA A 65 5.75 -15.92 13.17
C ALA A 65 4.94 -14.74 12.61
N VAL A 66 3.59 -14.91 12.60
CA VAL A 66 2.67 -13.91 12.04
C VAL A 66 1.52 -13.64 13.00
N SER A 67 1.25 -12.36 13.29
CA SER A 67 -0.01 -11.94 13.92
C SER A 67 -0.97 -11.38 12.86
N LEU A 68 -2.20 -11.87 12.87
CA LEU A 68 -3.28 -11.43 11.97
C LEU A 68 -4.11 -10.28 12.56
N GLN A 69 -3.80 -9.83 13.78
CA GLN A 69 -4.66 -8.96 14.55
C GLN A 69 -4.79 -7.53 14.00
N PRO A 70 -3.73 -6.86 13.46
CA PRO A 70 -3.85 -5.49 12.99
C PRO A 70 -4.86 -5.33 11.84
N ALA A 71 -5.66 -4.27 11.89
CA ALA A 71 -6.82 -4.04 11.02
C ALA A 71 -6.52 -3.24 9.75
N ALA A 72 -5.31 -2.70 9.64
CA ALA A 72 -4.88 -1.88 8.50
C ALA A 72 -3.35 -1.91 8.40
N GLY A 73 -2.79 -1.52 7.24
CA GLY A 73 -1.35 -1.38 7.06
C GLY A 73 -0.71 -0.46 8.11
N ALA A 74 -1.26 0.75 8.28
CA ALA A 74 -0.78 1.69 9.29
C ALA A 74 -0.85 1.14 10.73
N GLN A 75 -1.87 0.33 11.06
CA GLN A 75 -1.89 -0.36 12.34
C GLN A 75 -0.86 -1.49 12.42
N GLY A 76 -0.56 -2.15 11.31
CA GLY A 76 0.54 -3.11 11.20
C GLY A 76 1.88 -2.44 11.45
N GLU A 77 2.14 -1.28 10.82
CA GLU A 77 3.33 -0.46 11.07
C GLU A 77 3.49 -0.15 12.56
N LEU A 78 2.47 0.45 13.17
CA LEU A 78 2.48 0.79 14.60
C LEU A 78 2.69 -0.45 15.46
N THR A 79 1.98 -1.55 15.18
CA THR A 79 2.08 -2.79 15.96
C THR A 79 3.49 -3.37 15.92
N ALA A 80 4.12 -3.41 14.75
CA ALA A 80 5.47 -3.91 14.60
C ALA A 80 6.49 -3.05 15.35
N LEU A 81 6.35 -1.73 15.30
CA LEU A 81 7.21 -0.82 16.07
C LEU A 81 6.98 -0.92 17.59
N LEU A 82 5.75 -1.18 18.04
CA LEU A 82 5.47 -1.48 19.45
C LEU A 82 6.12 -2.79 19.89
N CYS A 83 6.15 -3.84 19.03
CA CYS A 83 6.89 -5.07 19.30
C CYS A 83 8.40 -4.80 19.42
N ALA A 84 8.97 -4.00 18.51
CA ALA A 84 10.38 -3.57 18.59
C ALA A 84 10.68 -2.80 19.89
N ALA A 85 9.80 -1.86 20.26
CA ALA A 85 9.94 -1.11 21.51
C ALA A 85 9.91 -2.01 22.75
N ALA A 86 8.99 -2.99 22.77
CA ALA A 86 8.91 -3.98 23.85
C ALA A 86 10.16 -4.87 23.92
N TYR A 87 10.68 -5.31 22.77
CA TYR A 87 11.91 -6.09 22.66
C TYR A 87 13.12 -5.33 23.25
N PHE A 88 13.37 -4.09 22.86
CA PHE A 88 14.47 -3.30 23.39
C PHE A 88 14.32 -2.98 24.88
N ARG A 89 13.10 -2.71 25.32
CA ARG A 89 12.80 -2.49 26.75
C ARG A 89 13.10 -3.75 27.60
N ASP A 90 12.74 -4.94 27.10
CA ASP A 90 12.98 -6.22 27.77
C ASP A 90 14.49 -6.53 27.86
N LYS A 91 15.26 -6.12 26.85
CA LYS A 91 16.72 -6.19 26.86
C LYS A 91 17.40 -5.11 27.75
N GLY A 92 16.66 -4.15 28.27
CA GLY A 92 17.22 -3.01 29.00
C GLY A 92 17.96 -2.00 28.11
N GLU A 93 17.77 -2.06 26.79
CA GLU A 93 18.38 -1.14 25.82
C GLU A 93 17.51 0.11 25.62
N LYS A 94 18.15 1.29 25.77
CA LYS A 94 17.47 2.56 25.49
C LYS A 94 17.73 2.98 24.05
N ARG A 95 16.84 2.57 23.15
CA ARG A 95 16.88 2.98 21.74
C ARG A 95 15.70 3.90 21.44
N THR A 96 15.98 5.03 20.81
CA THR A 96 15.02 6.14 20.70
C THR A 96 14.69 6.53 19.27
N LYS A 97 15.45 6.02 18.28
CA LYS A 97 15.35 6.47 16.88
C LYS A 97 14.84 5.38 15.96
N VAL A 98 13.97 5.78 15.03
CA VAL A 98 13.63 5.00 13.82
C VAL A 98 14.12 5.77 12.62
N LEU A 99 15.03 5.16 11.86
CA LEU A 99 15.60 5.72 10.63
C LEU A 99 14.63 5.42 9.48
N ILE A 100 14.31 6.40 8.63
CA ILE A 100 13.28 6.30 7.59
C ILE A 100 13.74 7.03 6.33
N PRO A 101 13.76 6.40 5.13
CA PRO A 101 14.09 7.09 3.89
C PRO A 101 13.12 8.24 3.58
N ASP A 102 13.62 9.30 2.95
CA ASP A 102 12.84 10.47 2.53
C ASP A 102 11.79 10.16 1.44
N SER A 103 11.92 9.02 0.77
CA SER A 103 10.95 8.46 -0.17
C SER A 103 9.82 7.66 0.50
N ALA A 104 9.88 7.45 1.82
CA ALA A 104 8.90 6.64 2.54
C ALA A 104 7.49 7.25 2.54
N HIS A 105 6.48 6.41 2.74
CA HIS A 105 5.11 6.86 2.92
C HIS A 105 4.98 7.67 4.22
N GLY A 106 4.13 8.71 4.22
CA GLY A 106 3.96 9.61 5.38
C GLY A 106 3.44 8.93 6.65
N THR A 107 2.87 7.72 6.57
CA THR A 107 2.47 6.93 7.75
C THR A 107 3.65 6.36 8.52
N ASN A 108 4.80 6.14 7.88
CA ASN A 108 5.96 5.56 8.54
C ASN A 108 6.51 6.47 9.68
N PRO A 109 6.81 7.77 9.46
CA PRO A 109 7.21 8.64 10.56
C PRO A 109 6.08 8.86 11.58
N ALA A 110 4.81 8.85 11.18
CA ALA A 110 3.69 8.95 12.09
C ALA A 110 3.61 7.73 13.03
N SER A 111 3.77 6.51 12.49
CA SER A 111 3.79 5.28 13.27
C SER A 111 5.00 5.23 14.23
N ALA A 112 6.17 5.70 13.80
CA ALA A 112 7.36 5.79 14.65
C ALA A 112 7.10 6.71 15.87
N ASN A 113 6.55 7.90 15.63
CA ASN A 113 6.23 8.85 16.70
C ASN A 113 5.15 8.30 17.65
N LEU A 114 4.12 7.65 17.14
CA LEU A 114 3.07 7.00 17.96
C LEU A 114 3.63 5.85 18.82
N ALA A 115 4.61 5.12 18.33
CA ALA A 115 5.28 4.08 19.08
C ALA A 115 6.28 4.60 20.13
N GLY A 116 6.48 5.92 20.20
CA GLY A 116 7.38 6.58 21.15
C GLY A 116 8.81 6.76 20.68
N PHE A 117 9.08 6.54 19.40
CA PHE A 117 10.38 6.78 18.77
C PHE A 117 10.45 8.17 18.11
N GLN A 118 11.66 8.68 17.96
CA GLN A 118 11.95 9.81 17.10
C GLN A 118 12.18 9.32 15.65
N ALA A 119 11.41 9.80 14.71
CA ALA A 119 11.66 9.56 13.29
C ALA A 119 12.86 10.40 12.82
N VAL A 120 13.84 9.76 12.19
CA VAL A 120 15.04 10.39 11.60
C VAL A 120 15.04 10.10 10.11
N THR A 121 15.04 11.14 9.30
CA THR A 121 15.01 11.01 7.84
C THR A 121 16.38 10.69 7.30
N ILE A 122 16.49 9.67 6.46
CA ILE A 122 17.67 9.29 5.67
C ILE A 122 17.44 9.74 4.23
N ARG A 123 18.41 10.44 3.67
CA ARG A 123 18.29 10.98 2.31
C ARG A 123 18.42 9.89 1.25
N SER A 124 17.76 10.13 0.12
CA SER A 124 18.01 9.39 -1.10
C SER A 124 19.25 9.95 -1.83
N ASN A 125 20.00 9.07 -2.48
CA ASN A 125 21.10 9.44 -3.36
C ASN A 125 20.56 9.92 -4.74
N GLY A 126 21.48 10.32 -5.63
CA GLY A 126 21.13 10.80 -6.99
C GLY A 126 20.44 9.76 -7.89
N GLN A 127 20.39 8.49 -7.49
CA GLN A 127 19.71 7.41 -8.18
C GLN A 127 18.31 7.10 -7.60
N GLY A 128 17.90 7.80 -6.53
CA GLY A 128 16.63 7.56 -5.84
C GLY A 128 16.65 6.36 -4.89
N LEU A 129 17.83 5.87 -4.51
CA LEU A 129 18.06 4.80 -3.54
C LEU A 129 18.55 5.38 -2.22
N VAL A 130 18.64 4.57 -1.18
CA VAL A 130 19.18 4.99 0.12
C VAL A 130 20.61 5.51 -0.03
N ASP A 131 20.89 6.69 0.49
CA ASP A 131 22.26 7.22 0.62
C ASP A 131 22.94 6.51 1.80
N LEU A 132 23.85 5.56 1.49
CA LEU A 132 24.54 4.77 2.52
C LEU A 132 25.45 5.59 3.43
N ASP A 133 25.97 6.71 2.96
CA ASP A 133 26.83 7.55 3.80
C ASP A 133 25.99 8.34 4.79
N ASP A 134 24.84 8.85 4.36
CA ASP A 134 23.87 9.48 5.24
C ASP A 134 23.27 8.45 6.24
N PHE A 135 22.97 7.24 5.77
CA PHE A 135 22.52 6.15 6.63
C PHE A 135 23.55 5.82 7.72
N ARG A 136 24.82 5.60 7.37
CA ARG A 136 25.90 5.32 8.32
C ARG A 136 26.09 6.45 9.34
N ALA A 137 25.96 7.69 8.90
CA ALA A 137 26.11 8.86 9.79
C ALA A 137 25.03 8.93 10.88
N HIS A 138 23.83 8.35 10.62
CA HIS A 138 22.72 8.33 11.56
C HIS A 138 22.56 7.00 12.31
N LEU A 139 23.30 5.96 11.93
CA LEU A 139 23.26 4.63 12.56
C LEU A 139 24.15 4.61 13.81
N ASP A 140 23.62 5.09 14.91
CA ASP A 140 24.26 5.10 16.24
C ASP A 140 23.60 4.08 17.19
N ASP A 141 24.03 4.04 18.45
CA ASP A 141 23.54 3.10 19.45
C ASP A 141 22.09 3.40 19.92
N GLU A 142 21.55 4.57 19.56
CA GLU A 142 20.15 4.91 19.81
C GLU A 142 19.20 4.45 18.68
N ALA A 143 19.74 4.04 17.53
CA ALA A 143 18.94 3.51 16.42
C ALA A 143 18.29 2.19 16.82
N ALA A 144 16.97 2.14 16.83
CA ALA A 144 16.17 0.95 17.12
C ALA A 144 15.87 0.17 15.83
N VAL A 145 15.35 0.86 14.82
CA VAL A 145 14.80 0.28 13.61
C VAL A 145 15.19 1.15 12.41
N PHE A 146 15.54 0.53 11.29
CA PHE A 146 15.46 1.16 9.98
C PHE A 146 14.19 0.67 9.27
N MET A 147 13.30 1.58 8.94
CA MET A 147 12.00 1.29 8.34
C MET A 147 12.02 1.67 6.87
N ILE A 148 12.09 0.67 6.00
CA ILE A 148 12.20 0.84 4.54
C ILE A 148 11.03 0.21 3.80
N THR A 149 10.63 0.82 2.69
CA THR A 149 9.79 0.20 1.66
C THR A 149 10.71 -0.27 0.53
N ASN A 150 10.67 -1.55 0.17
CA ASN A 150 11.50 -2.09 -0.91
C ASN A 150 10.70 -3.12 -1.75
N PRO A 151 10.39 -2.82 -3.02
CA PRO A 151 10.76 -1.61 -3.78
C PRO A 151 10.20 -0.33 -3.16
N ASN A 152 10.93 0.78 -3.34
CA ASN A 152 10.53 2.06 -2.79
C ASN A 152 9.36 2.71 -3.58
N THR A 153 8.83 3.83 -3.09
CA THR A 153 7.71 4.53 -3.70
C THR A 153 8.02 5.21 -5.05
N ILE A 154 9.28 5.21 -5.49
CA ILE A 154 9.67 5.64 -6.84
C ILE A 154 9.58 4.46 -7.83
N GLY A 155 9.35 3.25 -7.33
CA GLY A 155 9.31 2.02 -8.13
C GLY A 155 10.67 1.35 -8.31
N LEU A 156 11.65 1.65 -7.47
CA LEU A 156 13.01 1.08 -7.56
C LEU A 156 13.27 0.09 -6.43
N PHE A 157 13.84 -1.05 -6.79
CA PHE A 157 14.37 -2.00 -5.80
C PHE A 157 15.76 -1.54 -5.34
N ASP A 158 15.94 -1.38 -4.03
CA ASP A 158 17.25 -1.03 -3.48
C ASP A 158 18.10 -2.29 -3.31
N PRO A 159 19.13 -2.50 -4.14
CA PRO A 159 19.97 -3.69 -4.08
C PRO A 159 20.91 -3.69 -2.86
N GLN A 160 21.05 -2.56 -2.16
CA GLN A 160 21.91 -2.42 -0.99
C GLN A 160 21.26 -2.98 0.28
N ILE A 161 20.02 -3.53 0.19
CA ILE A 161 19.25 -3.98 1.34
C ILE A 161 20.00 -4.98 2.23
N GLY A 162 20.76 -5.91 1.63
CA GLY A 162 21.60 -6.86 2.39
C GLY A 162 22.69 -6.16 3.19
N GLN A 163 23.40 -5.21 2.59
CA GLN A 163 24.43 -4.41 3.28
C GLN A 163 23.83 -3.54 4.39
N ILE A 164 22.64 -2.98 4.16
CA ILE A 164 21.91 -2.21 5.18
C ILE A 164 21.55 -3.12 6.36
N ALA A 165 21.07 -4.34 6.09
CA ALA A 165 20.75 -5.32 7.13
C ALA A 165 21.97 -5.69 7.96
N GLU A 166 23.12 -5.98 7.33
CA GLU A 166 24.39 -6.28 8.01
C GLU A 166 24.79 -5.15 8.95
N LEU A 167 24.82 -3.91 8.46
CA LEU A 167 25.18 -2.73 9.26
C LEU A 167 24.25 -2.52 10.47
N LEU A 168 22.93 -2.75 10.29
CA LEU A 168 21.94 -2.67 11.37
C LEU A 168 22.20 -3.74 12.43
N HIS A 169 22.37 -4.99 12.01
CA HIS A 169 22.56 -6.13 12.91
C HIS A 169 23.86 -6.05 13.68
N GLU A 170 24.94 -5.54 13.07
CA GLU A 170 26.21 -5.24 13.78
C GLU A 170 26.01 -4.26 14.95
N ARG A 171 25.05 -3.33 14.83
CA ARG A 171 24.66 -2.39 15.88
C ARG A 171 23.53 -2.89 16.78
N GLY A 172 23.04 -4.11 16.54
CA GLY A 172 21.90 -4.69 17.26
C GLY A 172 20.56 -3.99 16.98
N ALA A 173 20.46 -3.18 15.93
CA ALA A 173 19.23 -2.56 15.43
C ALA A 173 18.48 -3.53 14.53
N LEU A 174 17.20 -3.24 14.25
CA LEU A 174 16.31 -4.10 13.48
C LEU A 174 16.02 -3.52 12.09
N LEU A 175 15.87 -4.39 11.08
CA LEU A 175 15.41 -4.03 9.76
C LEU A 175 13.90 -4.30 9.64
N TYR A 176 13.13 -3.24 9.43
CA TYR A 176 11.70 -3.31 9.16
C TYR A 176 11.41 -3.09 7.67
N LEU A 177 10.64 -3.99 7.07
CA LEU A 177 10.12 -3.82 5.71
C LEU A 177 8.65 -3.38 5.74
N ASP A 178 8.37 -2.23 5.16
CA ASP A 178 7.00 -1.86 4.79
C ASP A 178 6.56 -2.74 3.62
N GLY A 179 5.62 -3.65 3.88
CA GLY A 179 5.14 -4.64 2.91
C GLY A 179 4.05 -4.13 1.98
N ALA A 180 3.82 -2.81 1.90
CA ALA A 180 2.84 -2.24 0.98
C ALA A 180 3.12 -2.61 -0.48
N ASN A 181 4.39 -2.75 -0.85
CA ASN A 181 4.85 -3.03 -2.22
C ASN A 181 5.20 -4.51 -2.47
N MET A 182 4.71 -5.43 -1.62
CA MET A 182 4.92 -6.89 -1.78
C MET A 182 4.45 -7.42 -3.15
N ASN A 183 3.51 -6.74 -3.81
CA ASN A 183 3.03 -7.12 -5.15
C ASN A 183 4.15 -7.17 -6.20
N ALA A 184 5.24 -6.44 -5.97
CA ALA A 184 6.39 -6.37 -6.86
C ALA A 184 7.36 -7.54 -6.71
N ILE A 185 7.40 -8.19 -5.55
CA ILE A 185 8.43 -9.18 -5.18
C ILE A 185 7.87 -10.53 -4.74
N LEU A 186 6.54 -10.68 -4.77
CA LEU A 186 5.84 -11.88 -4.33
C LEU A 186 6.33 -13.12 -5.10
N GLY A 187 6.81 -14.12 -4.36
CA GLY A 187 7.36 -15.35 -4.95
C GLY A 187 8.69 -15.20 -5.67
N GLN A 188 9.30 -13.99 -5.71
CA GLN A 188 10.61 -13.73 -6.29
C GLN A 188 11.71 -13.72 -5.22
N VAL A 189 11.45 -13.02 -4.13
CA VAL A 189 12.32 -12.98 -2.94
C VAL A 189 11.49 -13.03 -1.68
N ARG A 190 12.06 -13.60 -0.61
CA ARG A 190 11.45 -13.57 0.70
C ARG A 190 12.16 -12.50 1.55
N PRO A 191 11.42 -11.55 2.13
CA PRO A 191 12.02 -10.48 2.96
C PRO A 191 13.00 -10.97 4.03
N GLY A 192 12.69 -12.07 4.70
CA GLY A 192 13.59 -12.67 5.69
C GLY A 192 14.96 -13.05 5.14
N ASP A 193 15.04 -13.51 3.87
CA ASP A 193 16.30 -13.87 3.23
C ASP A 193 17.16 -12.63 2.91
N MET A 194 16.57 -11.43 2.89
CA MET A 194 17.27 -10.15 2.74
C MET A 194 17.70 -9.53 4.09
N GLY A 195 17.47 -10.23 5.20
CA GLY A 195 17.83 -9.73 6.55
C GLY A 195 16.71 -8.98 7.27
N VAL A 196 15.48 -8.97 6.74
CA VAL A 196 14.33 -8.35 7.41
C VAL A 196 14.01 -9.08 8.73
N ASP A 197 13.80 -8.32 9.81
CA ASP A 197 13.43 -8.84 11.14
C ASP A 197 11.93 -8.79 11.39
N LEU A 198 11.27 -7.77 10.85
CA LEU A 198 9.84 -7.56 11.01
C LEU A 198 9.27 -6.82 9.80
N MET A 199 8.02 -7.11 9.47
CA MET A 199 7.31 -6.43 8.39
C MET A 199 5.80 -6.45 8.63
N HIS A 200 5.06 -5.65 7.86
CA HIS A 200 3.62 -5.82 7.74
C HIS A 200 3.20 -6.17 6.31
N TYR A 201 2.00 -6.68 6.17
CA TYR A 201 1.32 -6.90 4.90
C TYR A 201 0.13 -5.97 4.73
N ASN A 202 -0.22 -5.72 3.47
CA ASN A 202 -1.48 -5.11 3.08
C ASN A 202 -2.31 -6.12 2.25
N PRO A 203 -3.11 -7.01 2.87
CA PRO A 203 -3.90 -7.99 2.13
C PRO A 203 -4.87 -7.38 1.12
N HIS A 204 -5.34 -6.17 1.39
CA HIS A 204 -6.17 -5.38 0.48
C HIS A 204 -5.42 -4.82 -0.74
N LYS A 205 -4.08 -4.97 -0.79
CA LYS A 205 -3.22 -4.67 -1.95
C LYS A 205 -2.78 -5.98 -2.61
N THR A 206 -1.72 -6.59 -2.10
CA THR A 206 -1.06 -7.77 -2.68
C THR A 206 -1.99 -8.97 -2.86
N PHE A 207 -2.88 -9.23 -1.92
CA PHE A 207 -3.78 -10.40 -1.96
C PHE A 207 -5.21 -10.07 -2.42
N SER A 208 -5.36 -8.96 -3.14
CA SER A 208 -6.60 -8.59 -3.83
C SER A 208 -7.84 -8.53 -2.92
N GLY A 209 -7.66 -8.11 -1.67
CA GLY A 209 -8.76 -7.80 -0.78
C GLY A 209 -9.43 -6.48 -1.14
N PRO A 210 -10.72 -6.25 -0.79
CA PRO A 210 -11.41 -5.01 -1.10
C PRO A 210 -10.83 -3.84 -0.30
N HIS A 211 -10.72 -2.66 -0.94
CA HIS A 211 -10.35 -1.41 -0.28
C HIS A 211 -11.52 -0.76 0.47
N GLY A 212 -12.74 -1.02 0.06
CA GLY A 212 -13.98 -0.66 0.75
C GLY A 212 -14.26 0.84 0.90
N GLY A 213 -13.67 1.68 0.07
CA GLY A 213 -13.90 3.13 0.12
C GLY A 213 -13.45 3.82 1.42
N GLY A 214 -12.34 3.39 1.99
CA GLY A 214 -11.78 3.93 3.23
C GLY A 214 -11.70 2.90 4.37
N GLY A 215 -11.70 1.68 4.07
CA GLY A 215 -11.68 0.43 4.81
C GLY A 215 -12.61 -0.54 4.11
N PRO A 216 -12.81 -1.80 4.48
CA PRO A 216 -12.03 -2.54 5.44
C PRO A 216 -10.65 -2.89 4.87
N GLY A 217 -9.66 -3.01 5.74
CA GLY A 217 -8.33 -3.49 5.41
C GLY A 217 -7.90 -4.56 6.39
N ALA A 218 -6.65 -5.00 6.29
CA ALA A 218 -5.95 -5.77 7.29
C ALA A 218 -4.46 -5.44 7.19
N GLY A 219 -3.71 -5.69 8.27
CA GLY A 219 -2.30 -5.40 8.35
C GLY A 219 -1.54 -6.46 9.14
N PRO A 220 -1.60 -7.76 8.78
CA PRO A 220 -0.81 -8.78 9.42
C PRO A 220 0.65 -8.37 9.52
N ILE A 221 1.30 -8.70 10.65
CA ILE A 221 2.73 -8.50 10.82
C ILE A 221 3.44 -9.84 10.91
N ALA A 222 4.60 -9.92 10.26
CA ALA A 222 5.49 -11.08 10.30
C ALA A 222 6.80 -10.68 10.99
N VAL A 223 7.36 -11.58 11.78
CA VAL A 223 8.56 -11.30 12.57
C VAL A 223 9.49 -12.53 12.65
N ARG A 224 10.79 -12.29 12.92
CA ARG A 224 11.74 -13.34 13.29
C ARG A 224 11.44 -13.91 14.68
N ALA A 225 11.91 -15.13 14.93
CA ALA A 225 11.66 -15.89 16.15
C ALA A 225 11.96 -15.12 17.45
N HIS A 226 13.02 -14.31 17.50
CA HIS A 226 13.35 -13.53 18.69
C HIS A 226 12.36 -12.41 19.02
N LEU A 227 11.53 -12.00 18.05
CA LEU A 227 10.45 -11.00 18.21
C LEU A 227 9.06 -11.64 18.44
N GLU A 228 8.91 -12.94 18.16
CA GLU A 228 7.65 -13.67 18.32
C GLU A 228 6.99 -13.49 19.70
N PRO A 229 7.73 -13.51 20.84
CA PRO A 229 7.12 -13.36 22.17
C PRO A 229 6.38 -12.02 22.39
N TYR A 230 6.71 -11.00 21.60
CA TYR A 230 6.14 -9.65 21.72
C TYR A 230 4.92 -9.43 20.82
N LEU A 231 4.59 -10.38 19.96
CA LEU A 231 3.40 -10.29 19.10
C LEU A 231 2.12 -10.09 19.90
N PRO A 232 1.11 -9.39 19.32
CA PRO A 232 -0.18 -9.20 19.99
C PRO A 232 -0.84 -10.49 20.44
N ALA A 233 -1.45 -10.49 21.61
CA ALA A 233 -2.29 -11.58 22.10
C ALA A 233 -3.77 -11.28 21.83
N PRO A 234 -4.61 -12.32 21.53
CA PRO A 234 -4.24 -13.73 21.34
C PRO A 234 -3.63 -14.03 19.98
N MET A 235 -2.94 -15.16 19.88
CA MET A 235 -2.50 -15.79 18.63
C MET A 235 -3.34 -17.06 18.39
N VAL A 236 -3.59 -17.40 17.12
CA VAL A 236 -4.20 -18.71 16.81
C VAL A 236 -3.14 -19.79 16.94
N ARG A 237 -3.46 -20.87 17.65
CA ARG A 237 -2.60 -22.04 17.83
C ARG A 237 -3.32 -23.33 17.50
N GLN A 238 -2.56 -24.37 17.17
CA GLN A 238 -3.04 -25.74 17.15
C GLN A 238 -2.71 -26.40 18.50
N ASN A 239 -3.69 -27.06 19.12
CA ASN A 239 -3.55 -27.79 20.36
C ASN A 239 -2.97 -29.20 20.11
N ALA A 240 -2.49 -29.85 21.16
CA ALA A 240 -1.92 -31.19 21.06
C ALA A 240 -2.91 -32.28 20.57
N ASP A 241 -4.20 -32.06 20.77
CA ASP A 241 -5.28 -32.94 20.29
C ASP A 241 -5.70 -32.66 18.83
N GLY A 242 -5.03 -31.72 18.15
CA GLY A 242 -5.30 -31.32 16.77
C GLY A 242 -6.39 -30.27 16.63
N THR A 243 -7.06 -29.86 17.70
CA THR A 243 -8.00 -28.73 17.69
C THR A 243 -7.27 -27.39 17.60
N TYR A 244 -8.00 -26.30 17.31
CA TYR A 244 -7.46 -24.96 17.26
C TYR A 244 -8.06 -24.08 18.36
N GLY A 245 -7.24 -23.19 18.90
CA GLY A 245 -7.66 -22.25 19.94
C GLY A 245 -6.92 -20.94 19.87
N LEU A 246 -7.28 -20.02 20.77
CA LEU A 246 -6.67 -18.71 20.92
C LEU A 246 -5.70 -18.72 22.11
N ASP A 247 -4.42 -18.48 21.84
CA ASP A 247 -3.39 -18.39 22.86
C ASP A 247 -3.35 -16.98 23.47
N HIS A 248 -3.90 -16.86 24.68
CA HIS A 248 -3.90 -15.64 25.48
C HIS A 248 -2.74 -15.55 26.47
N ASP A 249 -2.07 -16.67 26.77
CA ASP A 249 -0.98 -16.74 27.75
C ASP A 249 0.37 -16.37 27.12
N ARG A 250 0.56 -15.08 26.89
CA ARG A 250 1.74 -14.50 26.23
C ARG A 250 2.30 -13.34 27.08
N PRO A 251 3.08 -13.63 28.13
CA PRO A 251 3.43 -12.65 29.17
C PRO A 251 4.33 -11.51 28.66
N ARG A 252 5.06 -11.68 27.54
CA ARG A 252 5.87 -10.63 26.90
C ARG A 252 5.15 -9.89 25.78
N SER A 253 3.94 -10.32 25.43
CA SER A 253 3.14 -9.69 24.39
C SER A 253 2.89 -8.21 24.67
N ILE A 254 2.83 -7.40 23.62
CA ILE A 254 2.36 -6.00 23.73
C ILE A 254 0.86 -5.90 24.07
N GLY A 255 0.19 -7.04 24.20
CA GLY A 255 -1.24 -7.11 24.50
C GLY A 255 -2.11 -7.05 23.25
N ARG A 256 -3.37 -6.70 23.43
CA ARG A 256 -4.35 -6.64 22.34
C ARG A 256 -4.30 -5.29 21.64
N VAL A 257 -4.16 -5.29 20.32
CA VAL A 257 -4.12 -4.04 19.52
C VAL A 257 -5.48 -3.61 19.00
N ARG A 258 -6.51 -4.47 19.11
CA ARG A 258 -7.90 -4.14 18.79
C ARG A 258 -8.89 -5.04 19.53
N ALA A 259 -10.19 -4.70 19.47
CA ALA A 259 -11.25 -5.42 20.18
C ALA A 259 -11.45 -6.87 19.70
N PHE A 260 -11.49 -7.07 18.36
CA PHE A 260 -11.65 -8.37 17.73
C PHE A 260 -10.31 -8.91 17.20
N PHE A 261 -10.34 -10.11 16.65
CA PHE A 261 -9.16 -10.80 16.12
C PHE A 261 -8.76 -10.36 14.70
N GLY A 262 -8.83 -9.12 14.37
CA GLY A 262 -8.57 -8.61 13.02
C GLY A 262 -9.82 -8.57 12.14
N ASN A 263 -9.65 -8.18 10.88
CA ASN A 263 -10.72 -8.16 9.89
C ASN A 263 -10.80 -9.53 9.20
N VAL A 264 -11.41 -10.51 9.87
CA VAL A 264 -11.44 -11.92 9.43
C VAL A 264 -12.00 -12.07 8.01
N GLY A 265 -13.01 -11.31 7.63
CA GLY A 265 -13.55 -11.34 6.28
C GLY A 265 -12.53 -10.93 5.20
N VAL A 266 -11.62 -9.99 5.48
CA VAL A 266 -10.52 -9.61 4.58
C VAL A 266 -9.43 -10.68 4.58
N LEU A 267 -9.07 -11.19 5.75
CA LEU A 267 -8.09 -12.27 5.91
C LEU A 267 -8.53 -13.54 5.18
N PHE A 268 -9.82 -13.89 5.28
CA PHE A 268 -10.40 -15.04 4.57
C PHE A 268 -10.32 -14.87 3.04
N ARG A 269 -10.56 -13.67 2.53
CA ARG A 269 -10.38 -13.38 1.09
C ARG A 269 -8.92 -13.53 0.66
N ALA A 270 -7.99 -13.05 1.47
CA ALA A 270 -6.56 -13.23 1.24
C ALA A 270 -6.17 -14.72 1.24
N TYR A 271 -6.68 -15.50 2.19
CA TYR A 271 -6.51 -16.96 2.21
C TYR A 271 -7.01 -17.60 0.91
N CYS A 272 -8.23 -17.29 0.48
CA CYS A 272 -8.80 -17.79 -0.77
C CYS A 272 -7.95 -17.40 -1.98
N TYR A 273 -7.41 -16.19 -2.00
CA TYR A 273 -6.53 -15.70 -3.06
C TYR A 273 -5.23 -16.52 -3.12
N ILE A 274 -4.52 -16.62 -1.99
CA ILE A 274 -3.25 -17.36 -1.89
C ILE A 274 -3.46 -18.84 -2.30
N ARG A 275 -4.48 -19.50 -1.74
CA ARG A 275 -4.81 -20.91 -2.06
C ARG A 275 -5.12 -21.13 -3.52
N SER A 276 -5.75 -20.17 -4.16
CA SER A 276 -6.15 -20.29 -5.56
C SER A 276 -5.04 -19.99 -6.56
N GLN A 277 -4.10 -19.14 -6.19
CA GLN A 277 -2.94 -18.85 -7.02
C GLN A 277 -1.87 -19.96 -6.89
N GLY A 278 -1.67 -20.46 -5.67
CA GLY A 278 -0.54 -21.33 -5.39
C GLY A 278 0.82 -20.62 -5.56
N PRO A 279 1.94 -21.31 -5.36
CA PRO A 279 3.26 -20.68 -5.43
C PRO A 279 3.57 -20.11 -6.81
N ASP A 280 3.26 -20.85 -7.88
CA ASP A 280 3.53 -20.40 -9.25
C ASP A 280 2.68 -19.20 -9.65
N GLY A 281 1.39 -19.20 -9.26
CA GLY A 281 0.51 -18.07 -9.50
C GLY A 281 0.92 -16.82 -8.73
N LEU A 282 1.36 -16.96 -7.48
CA LEU A 282 1.87 -15.84 -6.69
C LEU A 282 3.14 -15.23 -7.31
N LYS A 283 4.03 -16.07 -7.84
CA LYS A 283 5.21 -15.61 -8.59
C LYS A 283 4.80 -14.87 -9.88
N ALA A 284 3.84 -15.42 -10.63
CA ALA A 284 3.35 -14.80 -11.86
C ALA A 284 2.69 -13.42 -11.60
N VAL A 285 2.10 -13.19 -10.42
CA VAL A 285 1.57 -11.87 -10.01
C VAL A 285 2.65 -10.80 -10.10
N SER A 286 3.81 -11.02 -9.47
CA SER A 286 4.89 -10.03 -9.49
C SER A 286 5.54 -9.90 -10.86
N ASP A 287 5.72 -11.01 -11.59
CA ASP A 287 6.26 -10.98 -12.97
C ASP A 287 5.42 -10.08 -13.88
N HIS A 288 4.09 -10.27 -13.87
CA HIS A 288 3.18 -9.48 -14.70
C HIS A 288 3.02 -8.04 -14.20
N ALA A 289 3.01 -7.80 -12.88
CA ALA A 289 2.94 -6.45 -12.33
C ALA A 289 4.15 -5.61 -12.78
N VAL A 290 5.36 -6.17 -12.70
CA VAL A 290 6.58 -5.52 -13.15
C VAL A 290 6.59 -5.33 -14.67
N LEU A 291 6.15 -6.34 -15.44
CA LEU A 291 6.03 -6.23 -16.90
C LEU A 291 5.08 -5.10 -17.30
N ASN A 292 3.88 -5.05 -16.74
CA ASN A 292 2.87 -4.05 -17.06
C ASN A 292 3.32 -2.63 -16.71
N ALA A 293 4.00 -2.44 -15.57
CA ALA A 293 4.54 -1.13 -15.20
C ALA A 293 5.62 -0.64 -16.17
N ASN A 294 6.56 -1.50 -16.54
CA ASN A 294 7.60 -1.17 -17.52
C ASN A 294 7.02 -0.92 -18.92
N TYR A 295 5.98 -1.68 -19.31
CA TYR A 295 5.31 -1.48 -20.58
C TYR A 295 4.63 -0.12 -20.66
N LEU A 296 3.80 0.22 -19.65
CA LEU A 296 3.15 1.52 -19.58
C LEU A 296 4.17 2.66 -19.51
N MET A 297 5.21 2.53 -18.69
CA MET A 297 6.29 3.51 -18.60
C MET A 297 6.95 3.78 -19.96
N ALA A 298 7.23 2.73 -20.73
CA ALA A 298 7.84 2.86 -22.05
C ALA A 298 6.95 3.65 -23.04
N LEU A 299 5.63 3.45 -22.97
CA LEU A 299 4.66 4.15 -23.81
C LEU A 299 4.58 5.64 -23.51
N VAL A 300 4.71 6.06 -22.24
CA VAL A 300 4.40 7.45 -21.82
C VAL A 300 5.63 8.32 -21.52
N ARG A 301 6.82 7.73 -21.29
CA ARG A 301 8.01 8.45 -20.79
C ARG A 301 8.54 9.57 -21.70
N HIS A 302 8.22 9.56 -22.97
CA HIS A 302 8.63 10.60 -23.91
C HIS A 302 7.82 11.89 -23.73
N ALA A 303 6.58 11.82 -23.25
CA ALA A 303 5.74 12.98 -22.94
C ALA A 303 5.82 13.35 -21.45
N TYR A 304 5.98 12.36 -20.59
CA TYR A 304 6.07 12.48 -19.13
C TYR A 304 7.38 11.87 -18.65
N PRO A 305 8.48 12.64 -18.57
CA PRO A 305 9.78 12.10 -18.15
C PRO A 305 9.73 11.37 -16.82
N VAL A 306 10.44 10.25 -16.72
CA VAL A 306 10.65 9.49 -15.50
C VAL A 306 12.02 9.85 -14.95
N PRO A 307 12.10 10.59 -13.82
CA PRO A 307 13.37 11.14 -13.33
C PRO A 307 14.36 10.09 -12.82
N TYR A 308 13.85 8.95 -12.36
CA TYR A 308 14.65 7.89 -11.75
C TYR A 308 14.45 6.57 -12.47
N GLY A 309 15.56 5.91 -12.80
CA GLY A 309 15.58 4.57 -13.38
C GLY A 309 15.17 4.50 -14.86
N ASP A 310 15.84 3.61 -15.60
CA ASP A 310 15.45 3.23 -16.95
C ASP A 310 14.42 2.10 -16.96
N ARG A 311 14.30 1.39 -15.85
CA ARG A 311 13.33 0.35 -15.54
C ARG A 311 12.75 0.58 -14.16
N CYS A 312 11.54 0.09 -13.95
CA CYS A 312 10.86 0.12 -12.65
C CYS A 312 10.48 -1.29 -12.21
N MET A 313 10.09 -1.40 -10.96
CA MET A 313 9.39 -2.57 -10.45
C MET A 313 7.89 -2.50 -10.83
N HIS A 314 6.95 -2.67 -9.93
CA HIS A 314 5.51 -2.72 -10.19
C HIS A 314 4.84 -1.36 -10.41
N GLU A 315 5.52 -0.28 -10.11
CA GLU A 315 5.05 1.10 -10.25
C GLU A 315 6.19 2.01 -10.72
N PHE A 316 5.83 3.19 -11.23
CA PHE A 316 6.80 4.23 -11.59
C PHE A 316 6.24 5.63 -11.35
N VAL A 317 7.14 6.60 -11.23
CA VAL A 317 6.78 8.01 -11.05
C VAL A 317 7.25 8.80 -12.26
N ALA A 318 6.27 9.33 -13.00
CA ALA A 318 6.51 10.28 -14.07
C ALA A 318 6.32 11.73 -13.57
N SER A 319 6.88 12.70 -14.28
CA SER A 319 6.84 14.10 -13.92
C SER A 319 6.14 14.94 -14.98
N ALA A 320 5.16 15.74 -14.55
CA ALA A 320 4.53 16.76 -15.39
C ALA A 320 5.28 18.11 -15.37
N ARG A 321 6.50 18.18 -14.79
CA ARG A 321 7.26 19.43 -14.59
C ARG A 321 7.48 20.23 -15.88
N SER A 322 7.75 19.55 -17.00
CA SER A 322 7.92 20.21 -18.31
C SER A 322 6.63 20.86 -18.77
N LEU A 323 5.48 20.15 -18.68
CA LEU A 323 4.18 20.70 -19.04
C LEU A 323 3.77 21.85 -18.11
N ALA A 324 4.06 21.74 -16.82
CA ALA A 324 3.80 22.83 -15.86
C ALA A 324 4.62 24.10 -16.18
N ARG A 325 5.90 23.93 -16.51
CA ARG A 325 6.79 25.05 -16.86
C ARG A 325 6.43 25.70 -18.20
N ASP A 326 6.20 24.88 -19.24
CA ASP A 326 6.13 25.36 -20.63
C ASP A 326 4.70 25.73 -21.05
N ARG A 327 3.68 25.10 -20.40
CA ARG A 327 2.27 25.24 -20.78
C ARG A 327 1.35 25.58 -19.59
N GLY A 328 1.88 25.64 -18.36
CA GLY A 328 1.10 25.90 -17.14
C GLY A 328 0.18 24.75 -16.73
N VAL A 329 0.34 23.54 -17.29
CA VAL A 329 -0.47 22.35 -17.01
C VAL A 329 0.21 21.52 -15.95
N ARG A 330 -0.40 21.41 -14.77
CA ARG A 330 0.13 20.69 -13.60
C ARG A 330 -0.33 19.24 -13.54
N ALA A 331 0.32 18.44 -12.70
CA ALA A 331 -0.06 17.04 -12.45
C ALA A 331 -1.54 16.89 -12.05
N MET A 332 -2.07 17.79 -11.21
CA MET A 332 -3.49 17.78 -10.83
C MET A 332 -4.42 18.05 -12.02
N ASP A 333 -4.03 18.92 -12.97
CA ASP A 333 -4.83 19.21 -14.15
C ASP A 333 -4.95 17.97 -15.03
N ILE A 334 -3.85 17.26 -15.22
CA ILE A 334 -3.81 15.98 -15.95
C ILE A 334 -4.69 14.95 -15.26
N GLY A 335 -4.57 14.80 -13.92
CA GLY A 335 -5.41 13.90 -13.14
C GLY A 335 -6.90 14.23 -13.27
N LYS A 336 -7.28 15.51 -13.25
CA LYS A 336 -8.68 15.94 -13.45
C LYS A 336 -9.14 15.68 -14.89
N ARG A 337 -8.26 15.87 -15.88
CA ARG A 337 -8.60 15.62 -17.29
C ARG A 337 -8.78 14.13 -17.59
N LEU A 338 -8.04 13.23 -16.94
CA LEU A 338 -8.23 11.78 -17.03
C LEU A 338 -9.65 11.34 -16.65
N ILE A 339 -10.32 12.07 -15.74
CA ILE A 339 -11.72 11.78 -15.37
C ILE A 339 -12.65 11.94 -16.58
N ASP A 340 -12.42 12.94 -17.42
CA ASP A 340 -13.18 13.16 -18.66
C ASP A 340 -12.92 12.08 -19.72
N TYR A 341 -11.77 11.41 -19.66
CA TYR A 341 -11.44 10.22 -20.45
C TYR A 341 -11.95 8.91 -19.80
N ASN A 342 -12.75 9.03 -18.74
CA ASN A 342 -13.30 7.90 -17.98
C ASN A 342 -12.23 7.05 -17.25
N TYR A 343 -11.11 7.64 -16.89
CA TYR A 343 -10.10 7.02 -16.04
C TYR A 343 -10.08 7.65 -14.65
N HIS A 344 -9.72 6.87 -13.65
CA HIS A 344 -9.37 7.39 -12.33
C HIS A 344 -8.04 8.15 -12.41
N ALA A 345 -7.90 9.23 -11.63
CA ALA A 345 -6.64 9.94 -11.55
C ALA A 345 -5.54 9.06 -10.93
N PRO A 346 -4.28 9.18 -11.35
CA PRO A 346 -3.15 8.59 -10.64
C PRO A 346 -2.92 9.29 -9.30
N THR A 347 -2.03 8.76 -8.47
CA THR A 347 -1.52 9.48 -7.31
C THR A 347 -0.68 10.67 -7.80
N VAL A 348 -1.01 11.88 -7.34
CA VAL A 348 -0.31 13.11 -7.74
C VAL A 348 0.41 13.75 -6.56
N TYR A 349 1.50 14.50 -6.85
CA TYR A 349 2.34 15.20 -5.86
C TYR A 349 2.98 14.29 -4.81
N PHE A 350 3.09 13.02 -5.09
CA PHE A 350 3.77 12.04 -4.25
C PHE A 350 4.55 11.05 -5.13
N PRO A 351 5.76 10.62 -4.73
CA PRO A 351 6.56 11.06 -3.58
C PRO A 351 7.13 12.47 -3.77
N LEU A 352 7.44 13.14 -2.64
CA LEU A 352 7.88 14.55 -2.64
C LEU A 352 9.23 14.78 -3.32
N VAL A 353 10.02 13.74 -3.52
CA VAL A 353 11.32 13.78 -4.21
C VAL A 353 11.20 14.03 -5.72
N VAL A 354 9.99 13.92 -6.28
CA VAL A 354 9.69 14.21 -7.69
C VAL A 354 8.77 15.41 -7.80
N SER A 355 9.21 16.45 -8.48
CA SER A 355 8.38 17.64 -8.75
C SER A 355 7.28 17.32 -9.77
N GLU A 356 6.05 17.79 -9.52
CA GLU A 356 4.85 17.49 -10.34
C GLU A 356 4.70 15.99 -10.60
N ALA A 357 4.85 15.20 -9.53
CA ALA A 357 4.80 13.75 -9.57
C ALA A 357 3.43 13.22 -9.98
N MET A 358 3.43 12.21 -10.82
CA MET A 358 2.31 11.34 -11.13
C MET A 358 2.79 9.89 -11.00
N MET A 359 2.24 9.15 -10.05
CA MET A 359 2.63 7.77 -9.76
C MET A 359 1.60 6.80 -10.32
N PHE A 360 2.08 5.84 -11.10
CA PHE A 360 1.26 4.85 -11.79
C PHE A 360 1.62 3.44 -11.35
N GLU A 361 0.62 2.67 -10.95
CA GLU A 361 0.71 1.24 -10.66
C GLU A 361 -0.37 0.49 -11.46
N PRO A 362 -0.04 -0.07 -12.64
CA PRO A 362 -1.03 -0.69 -13.51
C PRO A 362 -1.50 -2.06 -13.03
N THR A 363 -0.84 -2.69 -12.09
CA THR A 363 -1.08 -4.05 -11.58
C THR A 363 -1.00 -5.17 -12.62
N GLU A 364 -0.95 -6.41 -12.16
CA GLU A 364 -0.93 -7.60 -13.02
C GLU A 364 -2.27 -7.93 -13.67
N THR A 365 -3.36 -7.32 -13.17
CA THR A 365 -4.71 -7.65 -13.65
C THR A 365 -5.12 -6.90 -14.91
N GLU A 366 -4.32 -5.93 -15.34
CA GLU A 366 -4.61 -5.14 -16.52
C GLU A 366 -4.11 -5.81 -17.80
N SER A 367 -4.93 -5.71 -18.85
CA SER A 367 -4.56 -6.20 -20.17
C SER A 367 -3.68 -5.22 -20.92
N ARG A 368 -2.96 -5.70 -21.92
CA ARG A 368 -2.18 -4.88 -22.84
C ARG A 368 -3.07 -3.77 -23.47
N ASP A 369 -4.25 -4.14 -23.98
CA ASP A 369 -5.16 -3.18 -24.63
C ASP A 369 -5.61 -2.06 -23.67
N THR A 370 -5.85 -2.40 -22.38
CA THR A 370 -6.16 -1.39 -21.35
C THR A 370 -5.01 -0.42 -21.15
N LEU A 371 -3.77 -0.93 -21.10
CA LEU A 371 -2.58 -0.11 -20.89
C LEU A 371 -2.30 0.80 -22.10
N GLU A 372 -2.47 0.28 -23.31
CA GLU A 372 -2.33 1.06 -24.55
C GLU A 372 -3.38 2.19 -24.62
N ALA A 373 -4.64 1.88 -24.35
CA ALA A 373 -5.72 2.88 -24.36
C ALA A 373 -5.51 3.97 -23.28
N PHE A 374 -5.01 3.60 -22.10
CA PHE A 374 -4.67 4.56 -21.06
C PHE A 374 -3.46 5.43 -21.45
N ALA A 375 -2.44 4.86 -22.07
CA ALA A 375 -1.28 5.58 -22.58
C ALA A 375 -1.72 6.60 -23.67
N GLU A 376 -2.59 6.19 -24.60
CA GLU A 376 -3.16 7.07 -25.63
C GLU A 376 -3.90 8.26 -24.99
N ALA A 377 -4.71 8.04 -23.95
CA ALA A 377 -5.38 9.11 -23.22
C ALA A 377 -4.37 10.10 -22.59
N LEU A 378 -3.32 9.60 -21.94
CA LEU A 378 -2.25 10.44 -21.37
C LEU A 378 -1.54 11.25 -22.44
N LEU A 379 -1.20 10.64 -23.58
CA LEU A 379 -0.51 11.31 -24.68
C LEU A 379 -1.41 12.36 -25.35
N ALA A 380 -2.71 12.08 -25.50
CA ALA A 380 -3.68 13.04 -25.99
C ALA A 380 -3.75 14.28 -25.07
N ILE A 381 -3.86 14.06 -23.75
CA ILE A 381 -3.89 15.15 -22.76
C ILE A 381 -2.61 16.00 -22.82
N ALA A 382 -1.45 15.40 -23.02
CA ALA A 382 -0.20 16.14 -23.17
C ALA A 382 -0.19 17.07 -24.41
N ALA A 383 -0.95 16.71 -25.45
CA ALA A 383 -1.05 17.47 -26.70
C ALA A 383 -2.22 18.47 -26.74
N GLU A 384 -3.24 18.31 -25.87
CA GLU A 384 -4.44 19.16 -25.83
C GLU A 384 -4.12 20.64 -25.55
N ASP A 385 -5.06 21.51 -25.90
CA ASP A 385 -5.02 22.93 -25.50
C ASP A 385 -4.93 23.06 -23.97
N PRO A 386 -3.96 23.84 -23.45
CA PRO A 386 -3.74 23.99 -22.01
C PRO A 386 -4.98 24.48 -21.23
N GLU A 387 -5.79 25.36 -21.82
CA GLU A 387 -6.97 25.91 -21.13
C GLU A 387 -8.05 24.84 -20.97
N THR A 388 -8.19 23.96 -21.96
CA THR A 388 -9.07 22.78 -21.85
C THR A 388 -8.65 21.87 -20.71
N VAL A 389 -7.36 21.53 -20.61
CA VAL A 389 -6.84 20.65 -19.54
C VAL A 389 -7.00 21.32 -18.16
N LYS A 390 -6.69 22.61 -18.05
CA LYS A 390 -6.83 23.35 -16.78
C LYS A 390 -8.28 23.54 -16.33
N SER A 391 -9.22 23.50 -17.25
CA SER A 391 -10.66 23.62 -16.94
C SER A 391 -11.32 22.28 -16.56
N ALA A 392 -10.63 21.16 -16.72
CA ALA A 392 -11.13 19.81 -16.40
C ALA A 392 -11.38 19.63 -14.89
N PRO A 393 -12.33 18.73 -14.49
CA PRO A 393 -13.17 17.89 -15.34
C PRO A 393 -14.35 18.67 -15.96
N LEU A 394 -14.69 18.35 -17.21
CA LEU A 394 -15.76 19.01 -17.97
C LEU A 394 -17.04 18.18 -18.01
N THR A 395 -16.95 16.86 -17.82
CA THR A 395 -18.07 15.92 -18.00
C THR A 395 -18.75 15.54 -16.68
N THR A 396 -18.19 15.92 -15.52
CA THR A 396 -18.73 15.60 -14.21
C THR A 396 -19.72 16.65 -13.70
N PRO A 397 -20.71 16.29 -12.85
CA PRO A 397 -21.63 17.25 -12.24
C PRO A 397 -20.96 18.30 -11.38
N VAL A 398 -19.83 17.96 -10.75
CA VAL A 398 -19.00 18.84 -9.93
C VAL A 398 -17.65 18.99 -10.63
N SER A 399 -17.19 20.23 -10.81
CA SER A 399 -15.88 20.51 -11.40
C SER A 399 -14.79 20.53 -10.32
N ARG A 400 -14.20 21.68 -10.04
CA ARG A 400 -13.14 21.85 -9.04
C ARG A 400 -13.70 22.48 -7.76
N PRO A 401 -13.82 21.72 -6.64
CA PRO A 401 -14.17 22.33 -5.36
C PRO A 401 -13.04 23.22 -4.88
N ASP A 402 -13.37 24.22 -4.05
CA ASP A 402 -12.39 25.01 -3.32
C ASP A 402 -11.81 24.18 -2.16
N GLU A 403 -10.70 23.48 -2.48
CA GLU A 403 -10.02 22.59 -1.52
C GLU A 403 -9.42 23.38 -0.34
N VAL A 404 -9.01 24.65 -0.58
CA VAL A 404 -8.44 25.52 0.46
C VAL A 404 -9.52 25.95 1.44
N LEU A 405 -10.69 26.34 0.93
CA LEU A 405 -11.84 26.71 1.76
C LEU A 405 -12.32 25.48 2.57
N ALA A 406 -12.45 24.33 1.91
CA ALA A 406 -12.86 23.10 2.56
C ALA A 406 -11.92 22.66 3.69
N ALA A 407 -10.62 22.86 3.52
CA ALA A 407 -9.64 22.56 4.57
C ALA A 407 -9.65 23.57 5.72
N LYS A 408 -9.82 24.86 5.41
CA LYS A 408 -9.79 25.94 6.43
C LYS A 408 -11.10 26.10 7.19
N GLN A 409 -12.23 25.79 6.55
CA GLN A 409 -13.58 25.94 7.10
C GLN A 409 -14.40 24.67 6.81
N PRO A 410 -14.08 23.53 7.45
CA PRO A 410 -14.77 22.28 7.17
C PRO A 410 -16.22 22.34 7.64
N VAL A 411 -17.16 22.03 6.74
CA VAL A 411 -18.57 21.83 7.10
C VAL A 411 -18.75 20.40 7.56
N LEU A 412 -18.87 20.19 8.88
CA LEU A 412 -18.90 18.86 9.51
C LEU A 412 -20.33 18.33 9.71
N LYS A 413 -21.35 19.15 9.45
CA LYS A 413 -22.76 18.77 9.56
C LYS A 413 -23.49 19.12 8.27
N TRP A 414 -24.31 18.19 7.80
CA TRP A 414 -25.30 18.50 6.78
C TRP A 414 -26.55 19.10 7.46
N THR A 415 -27.08 20.22 6.90
CA THR A 415 -28.36 20.80 7.30
C THR A 415 -29.28 20.91 6.08
N PRO A 416 -30.60 20.69 6.22
CA PRO A 416 -31.52 20.74 5.09
C PRO A 416 -31.52 22.08 4.34
N ASP A 417 -31.32 23.18 5.06
CA ASP A 417 -31.40 24.53 4.52
C ASP A 417 -30.15 24.94 3.72
N GLU A 418 -28.99 24.30 3.96
CA GLU A 418 -27.74 24.53 3.24
C GLU A 418 -27.60 23.66 1.98
N ALA A 419 -28.42 22.61 1.84
CA ALA A 419 -28.35 21.67 0.72
C ALA A 419 -28.96 22.22 -0.58
N VAL A 420 -29.56 23.41 -0.61
CA VAL A 420 -30.36 23.94 -1.70
C VAL A 420 -29.79 25.24 -2.27
N GLN A 421 -28.49 25.34 -2.44
CA GLN A 421 -27.93 26.28 -3.42
C GLN A 421 -26.98 25.53 -4.35
N PRO A 422 -27.47 24.99 -5.50
CA PRO A 422 -26.58 24.70 -6.58
C PRO A 422 -25.97 26.03 -7.04
N ALA A 423 -24.67 26.15 -7.01
CA ALA A 423 -23.97 27.26 -7.64
C ALA A 423 -24.49 27.36 -9.09
N ALA A 424 -25.26 28.41 -9.35
CA ALA A 424 -25.76 28.71 -10.68
C ALA A 424 -24.57 29.16 -11.54
N GLN A 425 -23.85 28.23 -12.12
CA GLN A 425 -23.06 28.50 -13.31
C GLN A 425 -23.94 28.15 -14.52
N GLU A 426 -24.38 29.19 -15.20
CA GLU A 426 -25.02 29.07 -16.51
C GLU A 426 -24.08 28.32 -17.46
N ARG A 427 -24.44 27.08 -17.76
CA ARG A 427 -23.78 26.27 -18.78
C ARG A 427 -24.24 26.72 -20.13
N GLN A 428 -23.36 27.29 -20.94
CA GLN A 428 -23.61 27.38 -22.39
C GLN A 428 -23.69 25.96 -22.95
N PRO A 429 -24.72 25.64 -23.77
CA PRO A 429 -24.84 24.31 -24.37
C PRO A 429 -23.70 24.09 -25.35
N VAL A 430 -22.89 23.07 -25.11
CA VAL A 430 -21.92 22.56 -26.09
C VAL A 430 -22.72 21.94 -27.24
N ALA A 431 -22.51 22.45 -28.46
CA ALA A 431 -23.11 21.92 -29.66
C ALA A 431 -22.81 20.41 -29.80
N SER A 432 -23.85 19.62 -29.93
CA SER A 432 -23.80 18.18 -30.13
C SER A 432 -23.21 17.86 -31.50
N GLY A 433 -21.92 17.62 -31.57
CA GLY A 433 -21.30 16.93 -32.69
C GLY A 433 -21.60 15.44 -32.57
N GLN A 434 -22.43 14.91 -33.48
CA GLN A 434 -22.71 13.49 -33.62
C GLN A 434 -21.40 12.75 -33.91
N ALA A 435 -20.96 11.93 -32.97
CA ALA A 435 -20.03 10.84 -33.26
C ALA A 435 -20.87 9.57 -33.40
N SER A 436 -21.01 9.10 -34.62
CA SER A 436 -21.56 7.78 -34.93
C SER A 436 -20.53 6.72 -34.55
N PHE A 437 -20.88 5.85 -33.64
CA PHE A 437 -20.16 4.61 -33.40
C PHE A 437 -20.77 3.50 -34.26
N ILE A 438 -19.93 2.88 -35.09
CA ILE A 438 -20.07 1.50 -35.56
C ILE A 438 -19.12 0.62 -34.77
#